data_32ffaf0150df666bb88f7abc066e4c7b
#
_entry.id   32ffaf0150df666bb88f7abc066e4c7b
#
_cell.length_a   1.000
_cell.length_b   1.000
_cell.length_c   1.000
_cell.angle_alpha   90.00
_cell.angle_beta   90.00
_cell.angle_gamma   90.00
#
_symmetry.space_group_name_H-M   'P 1'
#
loop_
_entity.id
_entity.type
_entity.pdbx_description
1 polymer ?
#
loop_
_entity_poly.entity_id
_entity_poly.type
_entity_poly.pdbx_seq_one_letter_code
_entity_poly.pdbx_strand_id
1 'polypeptide(L)'
;MTDTAPALILAVAGATGTLGRQVVRLAREQGHEVREVSRSRGVDVLTGDGLAEALAGADALIECLKPPQLDDTAGAWYEDAARSLGRHAAAAGVPRTVAISIVGIEHMQDYGFYRAQRAHEQAVREHCPGPVLVRATQFHDFIGQQLREVGVHLEIMEAPSQPVDTRAVAALLLAQAVAADPSPLAQIAGPQPERTLDQARRLLAARGDAREVVGVPASESMTRGGMLPGPEALRAGPTYDEWLLETGATPH
;
A
#
# COMPACT_ATOMS: atom_id res chain seq x y z
N MET A 1 22.99 -21.15 -18.29
CA MET A 1 21.55 -21.45 -18.38
C MET A 1 20.93 -20.72 -17.21
N THR A 2 20.29 -19.61 -17.47
CA THR A 2 19.52 -18.88 -16.45
C THR A 2 18.28 -19.71 -16.15
N ASP A 3 18.26 -20.31 -14.96
CA ASP A 3 17.09 -21.00 -14.42
C ASP A 3 16.00 -19.93 -14.21
N THR A 4 15.18 -19.73 -15.22
CA THR A 4 14.06 -18.78 -15.13
C THR A 4 12.99 -19.48 -14.32
N ALA A 5 12.69 -18.97 -13.14
CA ALA A 5 11.60 -19.48 -12.32
C ALA A 5 10.31 -19.60 -13.16
N PRO A 6 9.45 -20.62 -12.93
CA PRO A 6 8.24 -20.82 -13.73
C PRO A 6 7.34 -19.59 -13.68
N ALA A 7 6.72 -19.28 -14.81
CA ALA A 7 5.71 -18.24 -14.87
C ALA A 7 4.51 -18.62 -13.98
N LEU A 8 4.09 -17.72 -13.11
CA LEU A 8 2.95 -17.89 -12.21
C LEU A 8 1.75 -17.08 -12.71
N ILE A 9 0.56 -17.47 -12.27
CA ILE A 9 -0.68 -16.71 -12.45
C ILE A 9 -0.94 -15.93 -11.16
N LEU A 10 -0.88 -14.60 -11.24
CA LEU A 10 -1.04 -13.71 -10.10
C LEU A 10 -2.32 -12.88 -10.24
N ALA A 11 -3.25 -13.02 -9.28
CA ALA A 11 -4.41 -12.14 -9.20
C ALA A 11 -4.05 -10.90 -8.38
N VAL A 12 -4.35 -9.70 -8.89
CA VAL A 12 -4.03 -8.44 -8.22
C VAL A 12 -5.31 -7.67 -7.93
N ALA A 13 -5.75 -7.63 -6.67
CA ALA A 13 -6.89 -6.84 -6.22
C ALA A 13 -6.46 -5.39 -6.00
N GLY A 14 -7.26 -4.44 -6.52
CA GLY A 14 -6.86 -3.04 -6.58
C GLY A 14 -5.87 -2.73 -7.70
N ALA A 15 -5.85 -3.54 -8.77
CA ALA A 15 -4.90 -3.48 -9.89
C ALA A 15 -4.77 -2.10 -10.56
N THR A 16 -5.81 -1.29 -10.54
CA THR A 16 -5.84 0.05 -11.16
C THR A 16 -5.43 1.19 -10.22
N GLY A 17 -5.20 0.88 -8.95
CA GLY A 17 -4.70 1.85 -7.94
C GLY A 17 -3.21 2.16 -8.12
N THR A 18 -2.72 3.17 -7.39
CA THR A 18 -1.31 3.62 -7.47
C THR A 18 -0.33 2.46 -7.23
N LEU A 19 -0.51 1.68 -6.16
CA LEU A 19 0.34 0.54 -5.86
C LEU A 19 0.06 -0.66 -6.78
N GLY A 20 -1.22 -0.99 -7.00
CA GLY A 20 -1.61 -2.15 -7.81
C GLY A 20 -1.08 -2.10 -9.24
N ARG A 21 -1.07 -0.92 -9.88
CA ARG A 21 -0.47 -0.74 -11.20
C ARG A 21 1.03 -1.05 -11.22
N GLN A 22 1.77 -0.72 -10.17
CA GLN A 22 3.19 -1.05 -10.07
C GLN A 22 3.40 -2.55 -9.91
N VAL A 23 2.55 -3.23 -9.12
CA VAL A 23 2.58 -4.69 -8.99
C VAL A 23 2.28 -5.36 -10.33
N VAL A 24 1.22 -4.95 -11.02
CA VAL A 24 0.83 -5.48 -12.35
C VAL A 24 1.95 -5.31 -13.36
N ARG A 25 2.53 -4.10 -13.43
CA ARG A 25 3.64 -3.81 -14.34
C ARG A 25 4.85 -4.72 -14.07
N LEU A 26 5.30 -4.75 -12.82
CA LEU A 26 6.47 -5.50 -12.43
C LEU A 26 6.30 -7.03 -12.63
N ALA A 27 5.12 -7.56 -12.26
CA ALA A 27 4.82 -8.97 -12.45
C ALA A 27 4.86 -9.38 -13.93
N ARG A 28 4.31 -8.55 -14.82
CA ARG A 28 4.38 -8.79 -16.26
C ARG A 28 5.80 -8.68 -16.81
N GLU A 29 6.59 -7.71 -16.34
CA GLU A 29 8.01 -7.56 -16.70
C GLU A 29 8.84 -8.80 -16.30
N GLN A 30 8.44 -9.48 -15.21
CA GLN A 30 9.07 -10.72 -14.76
C GLN A 30 8.50 -11.99 -15.45
N GLY A 31 7.57 -11.84 -16.38
CA GLY A 31 7.02 -12.94 -17.17
C GLY A 31 5.85 -13.68 -16.52
N HIS A 32 5.25 -13.13 -15.44
CA HIS A 32 4.06 -13.71 -14.82
C HIS A 32 2.78 -13.34 -15.59
N GLU A 33 1.79 -14.25 -15.60
CA GLU A 33 0.43 -13.92 -16.01
C GLU A 33 -0.25 -13.11 -14.89
N VAL A 34 -0.90 -11.99 -15.27
CA VAL A 34 -1.57 -11.13 -14.28
C VAL A 34 -3.04 -11.01 -14.60
N ARG A 35 -3.88 -11.36 -13.62
CA ARG A 35 -5.33 -11.15 -13.62
C ARG A 35 -5.67 -9.95 -12.77
N GLU A 36 -6.18 -8.91 -13.43
CA GLU A 36 -6.50 -7.65 -12.79
C GLU A 36 -7.89 -7.70 -12.15
N VAL A 37 -7.95 -7.65 -10.82
CA VAL A 37 -9.18 -7.58 -10.03
C VAL A 37 -9.49 -6.10 -9.74
N SER A 38 -10.43 -5.53 -10.48
CA SER A 38 -10.89 -4.15 -10.31
C SER A 38 -12.27 -3.93 -10.91
N ARG A 39 -13.01 -2.95 -10.41
CA ARG A 39 -14.35 -2.60 -10.91
C ARG A 39 -14.34 -2.21 -12.40
N SER A 40 -13.29 -1.56 -12.87
CA SER A 40 -13.15 -1.23 -14.30
C SER A 40 -12.95 -2.45 -15.21
N ARG A 41 -12.63 -3.61 -14.62
CA ARG A 41 -12.54 -4.91 -15.29
C ARG A 41 -13.77 -5.79 -15.05
N GLY A 42 -14.83 -5.25 -14.44
CA GLY A 42 -16.05 -6.01 -14.12
C GLY A 42 -15.91 -6.91 -12.90
N VAL A 43 -14.89 -6.71 -12.05
CA VAL A 43 -14.68 -7.52 -10.84
C VAL A 43 -14.87 -6.65 -9.60
N ASP A 44 -15.85 -6.99 -8.76
CA ASP A 44 -16.12 -6.27 -7.52
C ASP A 44 -15.82 -7.15 -6.31
N VAL A 45 -14.90 -6.67 -5.46
CA VAL A 45 -14.45 -7.41 -4.28
C VAL A 45 -15.52 -7.50 -3.18
N LEU A 46 -16.48 -6.57 -3.13
CA LEU A 46 -17.54 -6.57 -2.11
C LEU A 46 -18.69 -7.51 -2.48
N THR A 47 -19.18 -7.43 -3.72
CA THR A 47 -20.27 -8.31 -4.20
C THR A 47 -19.78 -9.70 -4.55
N GLY A 48 -18.52 -9.84 -4.96
CA GLY A 48 -17.93 -11.08 -5.46
C GLY A 48 -18.08 -11.28 -6.96
N ASP A 49 -18.71 -10.32 -7.66
CA ASP A 49 -18.89 -10.39 -9.10
C ASP A 49 -17.55 -10.52 -9.82
N GLY A 50 -17.43 -11.50 -10.71
CA GLY A 50 -16.21 -11.77 -11.50
C GLY A 50 -15.03 -12.38 -10.72
N LEU A 51 -15.10 -12.51 -9.36
CA LEU A 51 -13.98 -13.02 -8.57
C LEU A 51 -13.68 -14.49 -8.86
N ALA A 52 -14.68 -15.33 -9.06
CA ALA A 52 -14.45 -16.74 -9.34
C ALA A 52 -13.60 -16.95 -10.61
N GLU A 53 -13.88 -16.20 -11.67
CA GLU A 53 -13.12 -16.25 -12.92
C GLU A 53 -11.72 -15.66 -12.76
N ALA A 54 -11.62 -14.50 -12.11
CA ALA A 54 -10.34 -13.82 -11.90
C ALA A 54 -9.36 -14.63 -11.04
N LEU A 55 -9.84 -15.44 -10.10
CA LEU A 55 -9.03 -16.23 -9.19
C LEU A 55 -8.80 -17.69 -9.65
N ALA A 56 -9.49 -18.15 -10.70
CA ALA A 56 -9.38 -19.53 -11.16
C ALA A 56 -7.94 -19.88 -11.56
N GLY A 57 -7.31 -20.85 -10.85
CA GLY A 57 -5.95 -21.30 -11.11
C GLY A 57 -4.85 -20.28 -10.78
N ALA A 58 -5.15 -19.23 -10.01
CA ALA A 58 -4.12 -18.30 -9.57
C ALA A 58 -3.21 -18.92 -8.50
N ASP A 59 -1.91 -18.72 -8.64
CA ASP A 59 -0.89 -19.20 -7.69
C ASP A 59 -0.79 -18.30 -6.44
N ALA A 60 -1.16 -17.04 -6.56
CA ALA A 60 -1.27 -16.11 -5.43
C ALA A 60 -2.25 -14.96 -5.72
N LEU A 61 -2.85 -14.44 -4.65
CA LEU A 61 -3.61 -13.20 -4.64
C LEU A 61 -2.76 -12.11 -3.99
N ILE A 62 -2.56 -10.98 -4.67
CA ILE A 62 -1.93 -9.78 -4.12
C ILE A 62 -3.01 -8.72 -3.91
N GLU A 63 -3.18 -8.28 -2.67
CA GLU A 63 -4.22 -7.33 -2.29
C GLU A 63 -3.60 -5.94 -2.07
N CYS A 64 -3.99 -4.98 -2.93
CA CYS A 64 -3.59 -3.57 -2.93
C CYS A 64 -4.80 -2.65 -2.81
N LEU A 65 -5.80 -3.04 -2.03
CA LEU A 65 -7.05 -2.30 -1.92
C LEU A 65 -6.88 -1.01 -1.12
N LYS A 66 -7.65 0.00 -1.53
CA LYS A 66 -7.82 1.26 -0.81
C LYS A 66 -9.33 1.50 -0.61
N PRO A 67 -9.80 1.67 0.63
CA PRO A 67 -11.20 1.96 0.88
C PRO A 67 -11.54 3.38 0.40
N PRO A 68 -12.83 3.66 0.16
CA PRO A 68 -13.26 4.99 -0.29
C PRO A 68 -13.05 6.09 0.76
N GLN A 69 -13.14 5.75 2.05
CA GLN A 69 -12.85 6.63 3.18
C GLN A 69 -11.60 6.15 3.94
N LEU A 70 -10.84 7.09 4.53
CA LEU A 70 -9.62 6.81 5.29
C LEU A 70 -9.82 7.17 6.78
N ASP A 71 -10.92 6.68 7.35
CA ASP A 71 -11.31 6.89 8.74
C ASP A 71 -11.75 5.56 9.40
N ASP A 72 -12.39 5.62 10.55
CA ASP A 72 -12.88 4.44 11.27
C ASP A 72 -13.87 3.58 10.48
N THR A 73 -14.62 4.16 9.55
CA THR A 73 -15.61 3.43 8.74
C THR A 73 -14.98 2.46 7.76
N ALA A 74 -13.71 2.67 7.43
CA ALA A 74 -12.94 1.80 6.54
C ALA A 74 -12.79 0.37 7.10
N GLY A 75 -12.88 0.18 8.42
CA GLY A 75 -12.73 -1.14 9.05
C GLY A 75 -13.75 -2.17 8.53
N ALA A 76 -15.03 -1.79 8.51
CA ALA A 76 -16.10 -2.67 8.02
C ALA A 76 -15.93 -2.97 6.51
N TRP A 77 -15.54 -1.97 5.72
CA TRP A 77 -15.27 -2.15 4.31
C TRP A 77 -14.14 -3.16 4.05
N TYR A 78 -13.05 -3.06 4.81
CA TYR A 78 -11.94 -4.00 4.71
C TYR A 78 -12.34 -5.42 5.14
N GLU A 79 -13.14 -5.54 6.20
CA GLU A 79 -13.63 -6.84 6.66
C GLU A 79 -14.48 -7.53 5.58
N ASP A 80 -15.41 -6.82 4.97
CA ASP A 80 -16.25 -7.34 3.89
C ASP A 80 -15.43 -7.72 2.66
N ALA A 81 -14.46 -6.89 2.26
CA ALA A 81 -13.56 -7.17 1.16
C ALA A 81 -12.70 -8.41 1.42
N ALA A 82 -12.06 -8.51 2.59
CA ALA A 82 -11.22 -9.65 2.97
C ALA A 82 -12.02 -10.95 3.05
N ARG A 83 -13.23 -10.91 3.62
CA ARG A 83 -14.16 -12.06 3.68
C ARG A 83 -14.57 -12.55 2.29
N SER A 84 -14.91 -11.62 1.40
CA SER A 84 -15.28 -11.96 0.02
C SER A 84 -14.11 -12.51 -0.76
N LEU A 85 -12.97 -11.82 -0.77
CA LEU A 85 -11.74 -12.28 -1.42
C LEU A 85 -11.28 -13.64 -0.90
N GLY A 86 -11.23 -13.80 0.42
CA GLY A 86 -10.78 -15.04 1.05
C GLY A 86 -11.66 -16.24 0.72
N ARG A 87 -13.01 -16.06 0.74
CA ARG A 87 -13.94 -17.10 0.35
C ARG A 87 -13.74 -17.55 -1.11
N HIS A 88 -13.59 -16.60 -2.04
CA HIS A 88 -13.41 -16.93 -3.45
C HIS A 88 -12.00 -17.49 -3.72
N ALA A 89 -10.96 -16.97 -3.05
CA ALA A 89 -9.60 -17.50 -3.15
C ALA A 89 -9.52 -18.95 -2.64
N ALA A 90 -10.15 -19.26 -1.51
CA ALA A 90 -10.22 -20.62 -0.98
C ALA A 90 -10.98 -21.56 -1.93
N ALA A 91 -12.13 -21.11 -2.49
CA ALA A 91 -12.90 -21.89 -3.45
C ALA A 91 -12.15 -22.16 -4.77
N ALA A 92 -11.30 -21.23 -5.20
CA ALA A 92 -10.43 -21.36 -6.38
C ALA A 92 -9.14 -22.14 -6.10
N GLY A 93 -8.86 -22.52 -4.85
CA GLY A 93 -7.64 -23.22 -4.45
C GLY A 93 -6.38 -22.34 -4.44
N VAL A 94 -6.53 -21.01 -4.37
CA VAL A 94 -5.40 -20.06 -4.26
C VAL A 94 -4.69 -20.30 -2.92
N PRO A 95 -3.40 -20.66 -2.91
CA PRO A 95 -2.74 -21.07 -1.66
C PRO A 95 -2.30 -19.90 -0.77
N ARG A 96 -2.22 -18.67 -1.33
CA ARG A 96 -1.60 -17.53 -0.65
C ARG A 96 -2.27 -16.21 -0.98
N THR A 97 -2.42 -15.37 0.04
CA THR A 97 -2.83 -13.97 -0.10
C THR A 97 -1.76 -13.07 0.51
N VAL A 98 -1.21 -12.15 -0.28
CA VAL A 98 -0.25 -11.14 0.17
C VAL A 98 -0.96 -9.80 0.21
N ALA A 99 -1.15 -9.21 1.39
CA ALA A 99 -1.90 -7.97 1.54
C ALA A 99 -1.00 -6.81 2.02
N ILE A 100 -1.24 -5.62 1.45
CA ILE A 100 -0.59 -4.39 1.90
C ILE A 100 -1.21 -3.91 3.22
N SER A 101 -0.35 -3.45 4.12
CA SER A 101 -0.71 -2.77 5.35
C SER A 101 0.25 -1.61 5.63
N ILE A 102 0.16 -1.01 6.81
CA ILE A 102 1.02 0.12 7.20
C ILE A 102 1.82 -0.19 8.47
N VAL A 103 3.00 0.43 8.60
CA VAL A 103 3.79 0.37 9.83
C VAL A 103 3.10 1.17 10.95
N GLY A 104 3.44 0.87 12.21
CA GLY A 104 2.95 1.63 13.36
C GLY A 104 1.54 1.29 13.83
N ILE A 105 0.92 0.29 13.26
CA ILE A 105 -0.48 -0.11 13.53
C ILE A 105 -0.77 -0.32 15.02
N GLU A 106 0.20 -0.86 15.77
CA GLU A 106 0.06 -1.13 17.19
C GLU A 106 0.06 0.15 18.05
N HIS A 107 0.71 1.21 17.57
CA HIS A 107 0.97 2.44 18.31
C HIS A 107 0.05 3.59 17.93
N MET A 108 -0.53 3.55 16.74
CA MET A 108 -1.30 4.65 16.12
C MET A 108 -2.82 4.49 16.31
N GLN A 109 -3.26 3.99 17.48
CA GLN A 109 -4.67 3.70 17.73
C GLN A 109 -5.51 4.94 18.10
N ASP A 110 -4.89 6.09 18.25
CA ASP A 110 -5.54 7.40 18.38
C ASP A 110 -6.00 7.99 17.03
N TYR A 111 -5.64 7.35 15.90
CA TYR A 111 -6.02 7.78 14.55
C TYR A 111 -6.90 6.73 13.84
N GLY A 112 -8.10 7.15 13.39
CA GLY A 112 -9.15 6.26 12.89
C GLY A 112 -8.72 5.30 11.78
N PHE A 113 -7.99 5.81 10.79
CA PHE A 113 -7.50 4.97 9.69
C PHE A 113 -6.57 3.83 10.15
N TYR A 114 -5.76 4.04 11.20
CA TYR A 114 -4.90 2.98 11.73
C TYR A 114 -5.70 1.91 12.49
N ARG A 115 -6.82 2.30 13.16
CA ARG A 115 -7.76 1.32 13.72
C ARG A 115 -8.40 0.47 12.62
N ALA A 116 -8.80 1.10 11.51
CA ALA A 116 -9.32 0.40 10.34
C ALA A 116 -8.30 -0.55 9.71
N GLN A 117 -7.04 -0.14 9.61
CA GLN A 117 -5.96 -0.99 9.11
C GLN A 117 -5.66 -2.19 10.04
N ARG A 118 -5.81 -2.01 11.34
CA ARG A 118 -5.71 -3.14 12.28
C ARG A 118 -6.83 -4.15 12.08
N ALA A 119 -8.07 -3.67 11.87
CA ALA A 119 -9.19 -4.54 11.52
C ALA A 119 -8.97 -5.26 10.18
N HIS A 120 -8.41 -4.55 9.19
CA HIS A 120 -8.03 -5.15 7.91
C HIS A 120 -7.02 -6.31 8.07
N GLU A 121 -5.92 -6.11 8.78
CA GLU A 121 -4.97 -7.19 9.02
C GLU A 121 -5.60 -8.39 9.72
N GLN A 122 -6.48 -8.16 10.69
CA GLN A 122 -7.21 -9.22 11.36
C GLN A 122 -8.11 -9.97 10.38
N ALA A 123 -8.88 -9.26 9.56
CA ALA A 123 -9.77 -9.86 8.58
C ALA A 123 -9.01 -10.68 7.51
N VAL A 124 -7.87 -10.19 7.04
CA VAL A 124 -7.00 -10.95 6.11
C VAL A 124 -6.50 -12.24 6.76
N ARG A 125 -6.05 -12.19 8.03
CA ARG A 125 -5.60 -13.39 8.75
C ARG A 125 -6.72 -14.41 9.00
N GLU A 126 -7.96 -13.94 9.22
CA GLU A 126 -9.10 -14.80 9.53
C GLU A 126 -9.74 -15.42 8.27
N HIS A 127 -9.74 -14.70 7.16
CA HIS A 127 -10.54 -15.09 6.01
C HIS A 127 -9.73 -15.53 4.80
N CYS A 128 -8.49 -15.05 4.64
CA CYS A 128 -7.71 -15.31 3.43
C CYS A 128 -6.79 -16.54 3.58
N PRO A 129 -6.61 -17.36 2.52
CA PRO A 129 -5.70 -18.49 2.55
C PRO A 129 -4.24 -18.03 2.58
N GLY A 130 -3.40 -18.68 3.39
CA GLY A 130 -1.97 -18.42 3.50
C GLY A 130 -1.61 -16.94 3.64
N PRO A 131 -2.15 -16.24 4.67
CA PRO A 131 -2.07 -14.79 4.76
C PRO A 131 -0.62 -14.33 5.03
N VAL A 132 -0.15 -13.40 4.19
CA VAL A 132 1.15 -12.72 4.31
C VAL A 132 0.87 -11.22 4.31
N LEU A 133 1.42 -10.51 5.28
CA LEU A 133 1.26 -9.06 5.39
C LEU A 133 2.55 -8.34 5.04
N VAL A 134 2.44 -7.28 4.26
CA VAL A 134 3.53 -6.35 3.96
C VAL A 134 3.16 -4.98 4.50
N ARG A 135 3.80 -4.56 5.57
CA ARG A 135 3.61 -3.22 6.15
C ARG A 135 4.58 -2.24 5.50
N ALA A 136 4.05 -1.24 4.83
CA ALA A 136 4.84 -0.14 4.26
C ALA A 136 4.73 1.12 5.13
N THR A 137 5.74 1.97 5.09
CA THR A 137 5.62 3.35 5.53
C THR A 137 4.79 4.16 4.52
N GLN A 138 4.62 5.46 4.77
CA GLN A 138 3.86 6.35 3.89
C GLN A 138 4.49 6.37 2.49
N PHE A 139 3.67 6.36 1.44
CA PHE A 139 4.18 6.49 0.08
C PHE A 139 4.65 7.92 -0.19
N HIS A 140 5.57 8.10 -1.13
CA HIS A 140 6.06 9.43 -1.49
C HIS A 140 4.95 10.40 -1.89
N ASP A 141 3.93 9.93 -2.60
CA ASP A 141 2.78 10.76 -3.02
C ASP A 141 1.77 11.08 -1.89
N PHE A 142 1.92 10.43 -0.73
CA PHE A 142 1.07 10.67 0.45
C PHE A 142 1.04 12.15 0.85
N ILE A 143 2.18 12.84 0.82
CA ILE A 143 2.30 14.25 1.21
C ILE A 143 1.35 15.13 0.41
N GLY A 144 1.30 14.94 -0.92
CA GLY A 144 0.40 15.70 -1.79
C GLY A 144 -1.09 15.46 -1.48
N GLN A 145 -1.43 14.25 -1.00
CA GLN A 145 -2.79 13.90 -0.62
C GLN A 145 -3.20 14.45 0.76
N GLN A 146 -2.23 14.83 1.60
CA GLN A 146 -2.47 15.35 2.95
C GLN A 146 -2.50 16.88 3.03
N LEU A 147 -2.09 17.57 1.96
CA LEU A 147 -2.17 19.03 1.90
C LEU A 147 -3.61 19.49 1.90
N ARG A 148 -3.97 20.36 2.85
CA ARG A 148 -5.29 20.94 2.99
C ARG A 148 -5.25 22.44 2.69
N GLU A 149 -6.07 22.91 1.79
CA GLU A 149 -6.21 24.33 1.50
C GLU A 149 -6.95 25.06 2.63
N VAL A 150 -6.33 26.14 3.14
CA VAL A 150 -6.93 27.01 4.16
C VAL A 150 -6.65 28.47 3.78
N GLY A 151 -7.64 29.12 3.17
CA GLY A 151 -7.48 30.47 2.66
C GLY A 151 -6.36 30.57 1.61
N VAL A 152 -5.30 31.28 1.94
CA VAL A 152 -4.17 31.54 1.01
C VAL A 152 -2.97 30.60 1.21
N HIS A 153 -3.02 29.74 2.21
CA HIS A 153 -1.93 28.80 2.53
C HIS A 153 -2.40 27.34 2.53
N LEU A 154 -1.44 26.43 2.63
CA LEU A 154 -1.67 25.00 2.78
C LEU A 154 -1.29 24.56 4.19
N GLU A 155 -2.05 23.63 4.74
CA GLU A 155 -1.75 23.01 6.03
C GLU A 155 -1.37 21.54 5.85
N ILE A 156 -0.45 21.06 6.70
CA ILE A 156 -0.11 19.64 6.82
C ILE A 156 0.15 19.29 8.28
N MET A 157 -0.29 18.12 8.72
CA MET A 157 0.08 17.58 10.03
C MET A 157 1.59 17.36 10.11
N GLU A 158 2.24 17.98 11.12
CA GLU A 158 3.69 17.90 11.27
C GLU A 158 4.10 16.70 12.12
N ALA A 159 4.75 15.74 11.48
CA ALA A 159 5.21 14.51 12.13
C ALA A 159 6.48 13.96 11.48
N PRO A 160 7.28 13.17 12.23
CA PRO A 160 8.32 12.34 11.64
C PRO A 160 7.71 11.31 10.69
N SER A 161 8.36 11.08 9.54
CA SER A 161 7.94 10.09 8.54
C SER A 161 9.17 9.44 7.90
N GLN A 162 9.00 8.35 7.20
CA GLN A 162 10.07 7.74 6.39
C GLN A 162 9.48 7.17 5.10
N PRO A 163 9.16 8.05 4.14
CA PRO A 163 8.36 7.69 2.98
C PRO A 163 9.08 6.74 2.03
N VAL A 164 8.32 5.87 1.39
CA VAL A 164 8.80 4.83 0.48
C VAL A 164 8.18 4.96 -0.90
N ASP A 165 8.95 4.63 -1.93
CA ASP A 165 8.44 4.55 -3.31
C ASP A 165 7.54 3.32 -3.49
N THR A 166 6.40 3.51 -4.16
CA THR A 166 5.45 2.43 -4.44
C THR A 166 6.03 1.32 -5.31
N ARG A 167 7.06 1.60 -6.13
CA ARG A 167 7.78 0.60 -6.92
C ARG A 167 8.54 -0.39 -6.02
N ALA A 168 9.18 0.12 -4.95
CA ALA A 168 9.87 -0.71 -3.99
C ALA A 168 8.90 -1.59 -3.17
N VAL A 169 7.75 -1.02 -2.80
CA VAL A 169 6.68 -1.78 -2.13
C VAL A 169 6.11 -2.86 -3.04
N ALA A 170 5.85 -2.55 -4.30
CA ALA A 170 5.38 -3.51 -5.31
C ALA A 170 6.37 -4.68 -5.49
N ALA A 171 7.68 -4.37 -5.49
CA ALA A 171 8.72 -5.40 -5.58
C ALA A 171 8.70 -6.35 -4.36
N LEU A 172 8.50 -5.82 -3.16
CA LEU A 172 8.40 -6.66 -1.97
C LEU A 172 7.10 -7.50 -1.95
N LEU A 173 5.95 -6.91 -2.31
CA LEU A 173 4.69 -7.67 -2.44
C LEU A 173 4.83 -8.83 -3.42
N LEU A 174 5.40 -8.57 -4.58
CA LEU A 174 5.63 -9.59 -5.59
C LEU A 174 6.61 -10.65 -5.09
N ALA A 175 7.73 -10.25 -4.47
CA ALA A 175 8.69 -11.18 -3.90
C ALA A 175 8.04 -12.12 -2.85
N GLN A 176 7.18 -11.60 -1.98
CA GLN A 176 6.42 -12.42 -1.02
C GLN A 176 5.39 -13.33 -1.70
N ALA A 177 4.80 -12.89 -2.81
CA ALA A 177 3.83 -13.69 -3.55
C ALA A 177 4.47 -14.90 -4.24
N VAL A 178 5.70 -14.76 -4.76
CA VAL A 178 6.40 -15.83 -5.51
C VAL A 178 7.39 -16.63 -4.66
N ALA A 179 7.68 -16.22 -3.43
CA ALA A 179 8.63 -16.92 -2.55
C ALA A 179 8.15 -18.33 -2.20
N ALA A 180 9.08 -19.29 -2.14
CA ALA A 180 8.77 -20.65 -1.65
C ALA A 180 8.37 -20.63 -0.17
N ASP A 181 9.05 -19.80 0.64
CA ASP A 181 8.81 -19.61 2.09
C ASP A 181 8.72 -18.11 2.41
N PRO A 182 7.52 -17.49 2.26
CA PRO A 182 7.34 -16.08 2.54
C PRO A 182 7.34 -15.79 4.03
N SER A 183 7.83 -14.62 4.41
CA SER A 183 7.67 -14.12 5.78
C SER A 183 6.20 -13.79 6.05
N PRO A 184 5.59 -14.29 7.14
CA PRO A 184 4.18 -13.99 7.44
C PRO A 184 3.92 -12.49 7.69
N LEU A 185 4.96 -11.74 8.03
CA LEU A 185 4.95 -10.29 8.17
C LEU A 185 6.30 -9.72 7.71
N ALA A 186 6.27 -8.91 6.66
CA ALA A 186 7.43 -8.14 6.19
C ALA A 186 7.16 -6.64 6.39
N GLN A 187 8.21 -5.85 6.55
CA GLN A 187 8.12 -4.39 6.64
C GLN A 187 9.05 -3.72 5.65
N ILE A 188 8.62 -2.59 5.08
CA ILE A 188 9.41 -1.79 4.14
C ILE A 188 9.25 -0.29 4.41
N ALA A 189 10.35 0.41 4.27
CA ALA A 189 10.43 1.86 4.38
C ALA A 189 11.38 2.44 3.32
N GLY A 190 11.28 3.73 3.07
CA GLY A 190 12.28 4.43 2.27
C GLY A 190 13.62 4.55 3.00
N PRO A 191 14.65 5.04 2.30
CA PRO A 191 16.03 5.02 2.80
C PRO A 191 16.27 5.99 3.98
N GLN A 192 15.52 7.08 4.06
CA GLN A 192 15.82 8.18 5.00
C GLN A 192 14.58 8.62 5.80
N PRO A 193 14.75 8.89 7.12
CA PRO A 193 13.73 9.57 7.89
C PRO A 193 13.60 11.04 7.45
N GLU A 194 12.37 11.55 7.51
CA GLU A 194 11.94 12.84 7.00
C GLU A 194 10.98 13.52 7.98
N ARG A 195 10.58 14.75 7.69
CA ARG A 195 9.44 15.42 8.33
C ARG A 195 8.41 15.79 7.27
N THR A 196 7.16 15.58 7.55
CA THR A 196 6.06 15.84 6.61
C THR A 196 6.03 17.30 6.12
N LEU A 197 6.31 18.27 7.01
CA LEU A 197 6.38 19.69 6.64
C LEU A 197 7.51 19.99 5.64
N ASP A 198 8.69 19.41 5.84
CA ASP A 198 9.83 19.63 4.94
C ASP A 198 9.61 18.95 3.58
N GLN A 199 8.96 17.77 3.57
CA GLN A 199 8.55 17.11 2.34
C GLN A 199 7.52 17.95 1.57
N ALA A 200 6.53 18.52 2.27
CA ALA A 200 5.51 19.37 1.66
C ALA A 200 6.12 20.61 1.01
N ARG A 201 7.06 21.28 1.67
CA ARG A 201 7.78 22.43 1.12
C ARG A 201 8.55 22.08 -0.16
N ARG A 202 9.28 20.96 -0.14
CA ARG A 202 10.02 20.47 -1.32
C ARG A 202 9.08 20.08 -2.46
N LEU A 203 7.94 19.46 -2.15
CA LEU A 203 6.92 19.13 -3.15
C LEU A 203 6.36 20.37 -3.85
N LEU A 204 6.01 21.42 -3.08
CA LEU A 204 5.51 22.67 -3.64
C LEU A 204 6.57 23.37 -4.48
N ALA A 205 7.79 23.44 -3.99
CA ALA A 205 8.91 24.02 -4.75
C ALA A 205 9.11 23.29 -6.10
N ALA A 206 9.07 21.96 -6.10
CA ALA A 206 9.18 21.16 -7.32
C ALA A 206 8.00 21.37 -8.30
N ARG A 207 6.82 21.70 -7.77
CA ARG A 207 5.63 22.04 -8.58
C ARG A 207 5.56 23.51 -9.02
N GLY A 208 6.49 24.35 -8.60
CA GLY A 208 6.43 25.81 -8.83
C GLY A 208 5.28 26.49 -8.10
N ASP A 209 4.74 25.87 -7.04
CA ASP A 209 3.67 26.43 -6.22
C ASP A 209 4.27 27.30 -5.12
N ALA A 210 3.96 28.60 -5.16
CA ALA A 210 4.51 29.60 -4.25
C ALA A 210 3.72 29.75 -2.93
N ARG A 211 2.65 28.96 -2.72
CA ARG A 211 1.87 29.02 -1.49
C ARG A 211 2.69 28.60 -0.29
N GLU A 212 2.46 29.24 0.84
CA GLU A 212 3.06 28.85 2.11
C GLU A 212 2.48 27.51 2.59
N VAL A 213 3.33 26.66 3.18
CA VAL A 213 2.88 25.46 3.91
C VAL A 213 3.11 25.65 5.39
N VAL A 214 2.05 25.51 6.16
CA VAL A 214 2.04 25.64 7.62
C VAL A 214 1.89 24.25 8.24
N GLY A 215 2.79 23.92 9.19
CA GLY A 215 2.65 22.72 10.01
C GLY A 215 1.54 22.90 11.05
N VAL A 216 0.62 21.92 11.12
CA VAL A 216 -0.40 21.86 12.17
C VAL A 216 -0.15 20.66 13.08
N PRO A 217 -0.63 20.69 14.35
CA PRO A 217 -0.42 19.59 15.27
C PRO A 217 -0.94 18.26 14.71
N ALA A 218 -0.11 17.23 14.77
CA ALA A 218 -0.48 15.84 14.51
C ALA A 218 -0.98 15.18 15.82
N SER A 219 -1.50 13.94 15.73
CA SER A 219 -1.84 13.17 16.92
C SER A 219 -0.59 12.88 17.78
N GLU A 220 -0.81 12.53 19.04
CA GLU A 220 0.30 12.26 19.97
C GLU A 220 1.17 11.10 19.47
N SER A 221 0.55 10.03 18.97
CA SER A 221 1.28 8.88 18.45
C SER A 221 2.10 9.22 17.20
N MET A 222 1.56 10.04 16.29
CA MET A 222 2.30 10.52 15.11
C MET A 222 3.52 11.34 15.51
N THR A 223 3.32 12.30 16.44
CA THR A 223 4.40 13.19 16.93
C THR A 223 5.53 12.39 17.59
N ARG A 224 5.20 11.29 18.28
CA ARG A 224 6.17 10.37 18.90
C ARG A 224 6.84 9.41 17.91
N GLY A 225 6.60 9.56 16.62
CA GLY A 225 7.22 8.72 15.59
C GLY A 225 6.48 7.41 15.31
N GLY A 226 5.19 7.32 15.62
CA GLY A 226 4.37 6.13 15.33
C GLY A 226 4.29 5.75 13.85
N MET A 227 4.62 6.69 12.95
CA MET A 227 4.71 6.43 11.50
C MET A 227 6.08 5.93 11.05
N LEU A 228 7.08 5.87 11.94
CA LEU A 228 8.42 5.40 11.61
C LEU A 228 8.49 3.86 11.63
N PRO A 229 9.33 3.28 10.77
CA PRO A 229 9.50 1.83 10.72
C PRO A 229 10.31 1.31 11.90
N GLY A 230 10.10 0.05 12.25
CA GLY A 230 10.98 -0.69 13.15
C GLY A 230 12.36 -0.96 12.53
N PRO A 231 13.32 -1.44 13.34
CA PRO A 231 14.68 -1.73 12.88
C PRO A 231 14.75 -2.83 11.81
N GLU A 232 13.83 -3.78 11.86
CA GLU A 232 13.76 -4.93 10.94
C GLU A 232 13.17 -4.59 9.56
N ALA A 233 12.66 -3.36 9.35
CA ALA A 233 12.07 -3.01 8.08
C ALA A 233 13.15 -2.90 6.99
N LEU A 234 12.90 -3.48 5.83
CA LEU A 234 13.71 -3.30 4.63
C LEU A 234 13.76 -1.81 4.26
N ARG A 235 14.95 -1.29 4.00
CA ARG A 235 15.13 0.07 3.46
C ARG A 235 15.37 -0.04 1.96
N ALA A 236 14.47 0.54 1.14
CA ALA A 236 14.56 0.39 -0.31
C ALA A 236 13.92 1.55 -1.06
N GLY A 237 14.29 1.66 -2.33
CA GLY A 237 13.78 2.68 -3.26
C GLY A 237 14.58 3.98 -3.21
N PRO A 238 14.22 4.97 -4.04
CA PRO A 238 14.83 6.28 -4.06
C PRO A 238 14.48 7.07 -2.80
N THR A 239 15.31 8.06 -2.49
CA THR A 239 14.99 9.12 -1.54
C THR A 239 13.81 9.95 -2.04
N TYR A 240 13.22 10.76 -1.16
CA TYR A 240 12.13 11.65 -1.56
C TYR A 240 12.58 12.68 -2.62
N ASP A 241 13.79 13.18 -2.52
CA ASP A 241 14.34 14.15 -3.50
C ASP A 241 14.60 13.50 -4.87
N GLU A 242 15.17 12.29 -4.90
CA GLU A 242 15.34 11.53 -6.15
C GLU A 242 13.98 11.24 -6.80
N TRP A 243 12.99 10.85 -6.02
CA TRP A 243 11.62 10.63 -6.50
C TRP A 243 10.98 11.91 -7.08
N LEU A 244 11.16 13.07 -6.43
CA LEU A 244 10.68 14.36 -6.95
C LEU A 244 11.31 14.70 -8.30
N LEU A 245 12.61 14.44 -8.46
CA LEU A 245 13.32 14.67 -9.72
C LEU A 245 12.83 13.74 -10.84
N GLU A 246 12.60 12.46 -10.53
CA GLU A 246 12.15 11.47 -11.52
C GLU A 246 10.71 11.72 -11.98
N THR A 247 9.83 12.12 -11.09
CA THR A 247 8.39 12.25 -11.38
C THR A 247 7.99 13.66 -11.81
N GLY A 248 8.89 14.64 -11.71
CA GLY A 248 8.59 16.05 -11.94
C GLY A 248 7.52 16.59 -10.99
N ALA A 249 7.34 15.96 -9.82
CA ALA A 249 6.32 16.29 -8.82
C ALA A 249 4.87 16.29 -9.35
N THR A 250 4.62 15.60 -10.48
CA THR A 250 3.29 15.52 -11.09
C THR A 250 2.35 14.70 -10.19
N PRO A 251 1.11 15.16 -9.91
CA PRO A 251 0.11 14.34 -9.20
C PRO A 251 -0.24 13.11 -10.04
N HIS A 252 -0.25 11.95 -9.42
CA HIS A 252 -0.70 10.69 -10.02
C HIS A 252 -2.19 10.46 -9.79
#